data_51ecd3c0fe5d896425aa401c8d4ebb6f
#
_entry.id   51ecd3c0fe5d896425aa401c8d4ebb6f
#
_cell.length_a   1.000
_cell.length_b   1.000
_cell.length_c   1.000
_cell.angle_alpha   90.00
_cell.angle_beta   90.00
_cell.angle_gamma   90.00
#
_symmetry.space_group_name_H-M   'P 1'
#
loop_
_entity.id
_entity.type
_entity.pdbx_description
1 polymer ?
#
loop_
_entity_poly.entity_id
_entity_poly.type
_entity_poly.pdbx_seq_one_letter_code
_entity_poly.pdbx_strand_id
1 'polypeptide(L)'
;MLRQEVSTLVPQATEIKNIPLSSYRPNHDYDVVISTVMLANEQRLIMVHPILTDQDRVAILRNCMATEPQAKMQIDDILKIASNYINPDQLNDFHKNLQDYYSSIQVQKVPHKTYDRGLLDFLKGSHIQCVNSQISWEEAIHISAQPLLDDGSISNDYVNAIINDQKNKGLYMFLADDLVLAHSAIENGVNRLDVSMCTFKEPVPFLNGQNARIILVLCAEDKTKHIHVLNDMLNIFSKKKSIDQIASLNSPAEIYSYIDKHIEK
;
A
#
# COMPACT_ATOMS: atom_id res chain seq x y z
N MET A 1 -15.72 1.71 -6.81
CA MET A 1 -15.83 1.86 -5.34
C MET A 1 -15.02 3.08 -4.89
N LEU A 2 -13.69 3.11 -4.90
CA LEU A 2 -12.87 4.25 -4.44
C LEU A 2 -13.26 5.60 -5.04
N ARG A 3 -13.44 5.69 -6.39
CA ARG A 3 -13.86 6.93 -7.06
C ARG A 3 -15.17 7.49 -6.52
N GLN A 4 -16.14 6.63 -6.25
CA GLN A 4 -17.46 7.04 -5.77
C GLN A 4 -17.38 7.57 -4.33
N GLU A 5 -16.60 6.92 -3.46
CA GLU A 5 -16.36 7.38 -2.10
C GLU A 5 -15.61 8.72 -2.09
N VAL A 6 -14.55 8.85 -2.91
CA VAL A 6 -13.81 10.11 -3.05
C VAL A 6 -14.72 11.23 -3.58
N SER A 7 -15.57 10.95 -4.56
CA SER A 7 -16.53 11.95 -5.09
C SER A 7 -17.53 12.42 -4.03
N THR A 8 -17.90 11.55 -3.10
CA THR A 8 -18.78 11.91 -1.98
C THR A 8 -18.05 12.73 -0.93
N LEU A 9 -16.77 12.43 -0.70
CA LEU A 9 -15.95 13.14 0.29
C LEU A 9 -15.52 14.54 -0.18
N VAL A 10 -15.31 14.71 -1.49
CA VAL A 10 -14.78 15.96 -2.08
C VAL A 10 -15.72 16.44 -3.19
N PRO A 11 -16.96 16.86 -2.83
CA PRO A 11 -17.97 17.29 -3.81
C PRO A 11 -17.58 18.55 -4.57
N GLN A 12 -16.63 19.34 -4.06
CA GLN A 12 -16.09 20.54 -4.68
C GLN A 12 -15.02 20.23 -5.76
N ALA A 13 -14.58 19.00 -5.91
CA ALA A 13 -13.63 18.64 -6.95
C ALA A 13 -14.22 18.91 -8.35
N THR A 14 -13.53 19.70 -9.16
CA THR A 14 -13.97 20.07 -10.51
C THR A 14 -13.99 18.85 -11.44
N GLU A 15 -13.02 17.97 -11.27
CA GLU A 15 -12.91 16.73 -12.06
C GLU A 15 -12.26 15.61 -11.22
N ILE A 16 -12.79 14.40 -11.32
CA ILE A 16 -12.19 13.18 -10.74
C ILE A 16 -11.99 12.16 -11.86
N LYS A 17 -10.74 11.92 -12.22
CA LYS A 17 -10.36 10.90 -13.22
C LYS A 17 -9.95 9.61 -12.55
N ASN A 18 -10.36 8.48 -13.15
CA ASN A 18 -9.85 7.17 -12.79
C ASN A 18 -8.88 6.72 -13.89
N ILE A 19 -7.62 6.53 -13.52
CA ILE A 19 -6.55 6.20 -14.45
C ILE A 19 -5.98 4.83 -14.07
N PRO A 20 -5.95 3.85 -14.98
CA PRO A 20 -5.28 2.60 -14.73
C PRO A 20 -3.80 2.82 -14.40
N LEU A 21 -3.26 2.07 -13.43
CA LEU A 21 -1.87 2.19 -12.98
C LEU A 21 -0.87 2.07 -14.16
N SER A 22 -1.13 1.17 -15.10
CA SER A 22 -0.31 0.98 -16.30
C SER A 22 -0.25 2.20 -17.21
N SER A 23 -1.28 3.04 -17.17
CA SER A 23 -1.42 4.24 -18.01
C SER A 23 -1.06 5.53 -17.26
N TYR A 24 -0.88 5.45 -15.95
CA TYR A 24 -0.52 6.61 -15.15
C TYR A 24 0.89 7.12 -15.50
N ARG A 25 1.02 8.42 -15.62
CA ARG A 25 2.31 9.13 -15.75
C ARG A 25 2.27 10.34 -14.83
N PRO A 26 3.29 10.55 -13.98
CA PRO A 26 3.41 11.75 -13.17
C PRO A 26 3.39 12.99 -14.07
N ASN A 27 2.44 13.86 -13.84
CA ASN A 27 2.34 15.15 -14.54
C ASN A 27 1.76 16.19 -13.57
N HIS A 28 1.73 17.46 -13.98
CA HIS A 28 1.23 18.56 -13.16
C HIS A 28 -0.26 18.89 -13.38
N ASP A 29 -1.02 18.03 -14.09
CA ASP A 29 -2.40 18.29 -14.46
C ASP A 29 -3.40 17.98 -13.33
N TYR A 30 -2.95 17.39 -12.23
CA TYR A 30 -3.77 17.02 -11.09
C TYR A 30 -3.28 17.73 -9.82
N ASP A 31 -4.21 18.26 -9.02
CA ASP A 31 -3.91 18.86 -7.72
C ASP A 31 -3.58 17.81 -6.66
N VAL A 32 -4.24 16.66 -6.74
CA VAL A 32 -4.09 15.54 -5.82
C VAL A 32 -4.17 14.23 -6.58
N VAL A 33 -3.35 13.27 -6.20
CA VAL A 33 -3.37 11.90 -6.72
C VAL A 33 -3.66 10.96 -5.55
N ILE A 34 -4.72 10.18 -5.66
CA ILE A 34 -5.12 9.21 -4.63
C ILE A 34 -4.87 7.80 -5.19
N SER A 35 -4.09 7.00 -4.49
CA SER A 35 -3.74 5.66 -4.91
C SER A 35 -3.69 4.69 -3.74
N THR A 36 -4.00 3.43 -4.01
CA THR A 36 -3.82 2.32 -3.06
C THR A 36 -2.42 1.72 -3.15
N VAL A 37 -1.60 2.21 -4.09
CA VAL A 37 -0.22 1.78 -4.32
C VAL A 37 0.70 2.99 -4.40
N MET A 38 1.97 2.81 -4.03
CA MET A 38 2.97 3.86 -4.15
C MET A 38 3.23 4.17 -5.63
N LEU A 39 3.30 5.46 -5.95
CA LEU A 39 3.63 5.96 -7.29
C LEU A 39 4.97 6.66 -7.22
N ALA A 40 5.97 6.13 -7.90
CA ALA A 40 7.31 6.72 -7.93
C ALA A 40 7.27 8.16 -8.49
N ASN A 41 7.99 9.06 -7.83
CA ASN A 41 8.09 10.48 -8.20
C ASN A 41 6.78 11.29 -8.17
N GLU A 42 5.72 10.81 -7.51
CA GLU A 42 4.50 11.58 -7.34
C GLU A 42 4.46 12.24 -5.96
N GLN A 43 4.63 13.58 -5.95
CA GLN A 43 4.70 14.36 -4.71
C GLN A 43 3.32 14.68 -4.11
N ARG A 44 2.24 14.57 -4.90
CA ARG A 44 0.86 14.88 -4.51
C ARG A 44 0.07 13.64 -4.18
N LEU A 45 0.78 12.54 -3.91
CA LEU A 45 0.19 11.25 -3.63
C LEU A 45 -0.41 11.19 -2.22
N ILE A 46 -1.68 10.83 -2.15
CA ILE A 46 -2.34 10.39 -0.92
C ILE A 46 -2.48 8.87 -1.02
N MET A 47 -1.73 8.17 -0.21
CA MET A 47 -1.87 6.72 -0.07
C MET A 47 -3.11 6.41 0.75
N VAL A 48 -3.95 5.52 0.23
CA VAL A 48 -5.18 5.09 0.89
C VAL A 48 -5.35 3.58 0.83
N HIS A 49 -6.14 3.03 1.74
CA HIS A 49 -6.52 1.63 1.70
C HIS A 49 -7.51 1.35 0.56
N PRO A 50 -7.55 0.13 0.01
CA PRO A 50 -8.54 -0.27 -1.00
C PRO A 50 -10.00 -0.04 -0.55
N ILE A 51 -10.26 -0.14 0.75
CA ILE A 51 -11.47 0.29 1.43
C ILE A 51 -11.07 1.44 2.34
N LEU A 52 -11.62 2.63 2.11
CA LEU A 52 -11.24 3.83 2.86
C LEU A 52 -11.53 3.66 4.35
N THR A 53 -10.48 3.83 5.15
CA THR A 53 -10.60 3.97 6.61
C THR A 53 -10.99 5.41 6.97
N ASP A 54 -11.36 5.65 8.23
CA ASP A 54 -11.64 7.02 8.69
C ASP A 54 -10.39 7.91 8.60
N GLN A 55 -9.20 7.35 8.79
CA GLN A 55 -7.93 8.06 8.62
C GLN A 55 -7.69 8.44 7.16
N ASP A 56 -8.00 7.54 6.21
CA ASP A 56 -7.91 7.85 4.78
C ASP A 56 -8.87 8.97 4.39
N ARG A 57 -10.10 8.93 4.90
CA ARG A 57 -11.11 9.98 4.67
C ARG A 57 -10.62 11.32 5.19
N VAL A 58 -10.06 11.37 6.40
CA VAL A 58 -9.47 12.58 6.97
C VAL A 58 -8.28 13.05 6.13
N ALA A 59 -7.40 12.15 5.69
CA ALA A 59 -6.27 12.50 4.85
C ALA A 59 -6.70 13.07 3.50
N ILE A 60 -7.71 12.48 2.84
CA ILE A 60 -8.30 12.98 1.59
C ILE A 60 -8.89 14.37 1.81
N LEU A 61 -9.76 14.53 2.79
CA LEU A 61 -10.41 15.82 3.09
C LEU A 61 -9.37 16.91 3.37
N ARG A 62 -8.38 16.61 4.21
CA ARG A 62 -7.32 17.56 4.58
C ARG A 62 -6.50 18.03 3.37
N ASN A 63 -6.16 17.13 2.48
CA ASN A 63 -5.33 17.45 1.31
C ASN A 63 -6.17 18.06 0.17
N CYS A 64 -7.42 17.63 0.00
CA CYS A 64 -8.29 18.18 -1.04
C CYS A 64 -8.96 19.50 -0.65
N MET A 65 -9.17 19.78 0.64
CA MET A 65 -9.65 21.10 1.11
C MET A 65 -8.53 22.13 1.16
N ALA A 66 -7.27 21.69 1.16
CA ALA A 66 -6.11 22.57 1.11
C ALA A 66 -5.82 23.14 -0.28
N THR A 67 -6.66 22.91 -1.28
CA THR A 67 -6.51 23.41 -2.66
C THR A 67 -7.17 24.77 -2.95
N GLU A 68 -7.62 25.51 -1.95
CA GLU A 68 -7.41 26.95 -2.07
C GLU A 68 -5.91 27.22 -1.98
N PRO A 69 -5.34 28.16 -2.76
CA PRO A 69 -3.97 28.57 -2.51
C PRO A 69 -3.95 29.07 -1.06
N GLN A 70 -3.69 28.17 -0.13
CA GLN A 70 -3.12 28.55 1.14
C GLN A 70 -1.80 29.19 0.72
N ALA A 71 -1.84 30.48 0.43
CA ALA A 71 -0.73 31.30 0.74
C ALA A 71 -0.24 30.73 2.07
N LYS A 72 0.94 30.12 2.10
CA LYS A 72 1.61 29.74 3.33
C LYS A 72 1.52 31.00 4.14
N MET A 73 0.54 31.03 5.04
CA MET A 73 0.38 32.14 5.97
C MET A 73 1.66 32.05 6.79
N GLN A 74 2.66 32.79 6.35
CA GLN A 74 3.97 32.75 6.97
C GLN A 74 3.75 33.25 8.39
N ILE A 75 4.55 32.76 9.32
CA ILE A 75 4.49 33.24 10.73
C ILE A 75 4.44 34.78 10.75
N ASP A 76 5.15 35.42 9.82
CA ASP A 76 5.16 36.87 9.65
C ASP A 76 3.80 37.47 9.29
N ASP A 77 2.96 36.79 8.51
CA ASP A 77 1.61 37.25 8.18
C ASP A 77 0.69 37.17 9.40
N ILE A 78 0.83 36.09 10.20
CA ILE A 78 0.11 35.93 11.46
C ILE A 78 0.54 36.99 12.46
N LEU A 79 1.84 37.26 12.57
CA LEU A 79 2.36 38.31 13.45
C LEU A 79 1.90 39.70 13.04
N LYS A 80 1.83 39.98 11.75
CA LYS A 80 1.33 41.26 11.21
C LYS A 80 -0.16 41.49 11.54
N ILE A 81 -0.96 40.43 11.50
CA ILE A 81 -2.35 40.50 11.93
C ILE A 81 -2.44 40.64 13.45
N ALA A 82 -1.68 39.79 14.19
CA ALA A 82 -1.68 39.78 15.65
C ALA A 82 -1.21 41.09 16.28
N SER A 83 -0.30 41.81 15.64
CA SER A 83 0.21 43.11 16.11
C SER A 83 -0.87 44.18 16.26
N ASN A 84 -2.03 44.03 15.61
CA ASN A 84 -3.18 44.92 15.75
C ASN A 84 -4.02 44.61 17.00
N TYR A 85 -3.81 43.46 17.62
CA TYR A 85 -4.69 42.96 18.71
C TYR A 85 -3.91 42.58 19.98
N ILE A 86 -2.58 42.45 19.90
CA ILE A 86 -1.69 42.00 20.99
C ILE A 86 -0.79 43.17 21.39
N ASN A 87 -0.59 43.34 22.71
CA ASN A 87 0.30 44.35 23.23
C ASN A 87 1.74 44.13 22.73
N PRO A 88 2.47 45.18 22.29
CA PRO A 88 3.85 45.04 21.75
C PRO A 88 4.77 44.23 22.64
N ASP A 89 4.64 44.35 23.97
CA ASP A 89 5.46 43.59 24.95
C ASP A 89 5.20 42.09 24.93
N GLN A 90 4.03 41.66 24.44
CA GLN A 90 3.63 40.23 24.36
C GLN A 90 3.85 39.63 22.96
N LEU A 91 4.20 40.46 21.97
CA LEU A 91 4.35 40.01 20.59
C LEU A 91 5.52 39.06 20.41
N ASN A 92 6.63 39.27 21.15
CA ASN A 92 7.80 38.41 21.13
C ASN A 92 7.52 37.02 21.71
N ASP A 93 6.76 36.96 22.80
CA ASP A 93 6.35 35.69 23.42
C ASP A 93 5.35 34.95 22.53
N PHE A 94 4.45 35.68 21.90
CA PHE A 94 3.52 35.12 20.92
C PHE A 94 4.27 34.56 19.70
N HIS A 95 5.27 35.28 19.17
CA HIS A 95 6.12 34.82 18.07
C HIS A 95 6.85 33.52 18.45
N LYS A 96 7.47 33.49 19.62
CA LYS A 96 8.17 32.31 20.13
C LYS A 96 7.22 31.12 20.25
N ASN A 97 6.06 31.29 20.90
CA ASN A 97 5.06 30.26 21.05
C ASN A 97 4.54 29.76 19.68
N LEU A 98 4.38 30.65 18.72
CA LEU A 98 3.95 30.29 17.37
C LEU A 98 5.05 29.49 16.63
N GLN A 99 6.32 29.87 16.76
CA GLN A 99 7.46 29.11 16.22
C GLN A 99 7.57 27.75 16.87
N ASP A 100 7.44 27.67 18.21
CA ASP A 100 7.47 26.39 18.95
C ASP A 100 6.30 25.49 18.54
N TYR A 101 5.11 26.06 18.36
CA TYR A 101 3.93 25.34 17.86
C TYR A 101 4.13 24.81 16.44
N TYR A 102 4.61 25.64 15.49
CA TYR A 102 4.89 25.19 14.13
C TYR A 102 6.05 24.20 14.08
N SER A 103 7.06 24.36 14.92
CA SER A 103 8.16 23.39 15.07
C SER A 103 7.64 22.06 15.63
N SER A 104 6.72 22.08 16.58
CA SER A 104 6.10 20.88 17.15
C SER A 104 5.22 20.16 16.13
N ILE A 105 4.55 20.90 15.23
CA ILE A 105 3.78 20.31 14.11
C ILE A 105 4.72 19.75 13.04
N GLN A 106 5.83 20.41 12.75
CA GLN A 106 6.83 19.88 11.80
C GLN A 106 7.63 18.71 12.41
N VAL A 107 7.79 18.65 13.71
CA VAL A 107 8.41 17.54 14.44
C VAL A 107 7.44 16.37 14.62
N GLN A 108 6.14 16.55 14.41
CA GLN A 108 5.22 15.46 14.08
C GLN A 108 5.28 15.05 12.57
N LYS A 109 6.41 15.19 11.91
CA LYS A 109 6.96 14.01 11.22
C LYS A 109 7.08 12.99 12.35
N VAL A 110 6.06 12.12 12.44
CA VAL A 110 6.18 10.84 13.11
C VAL A 110 7.60 10.41 12.82
N PRO A 111 8.49 10.19 13.82
CA PRO A 111 9.77 9.62 13.50
C PRO A 111 9.37 8.43 12.63
N HIS A 112 9.79 8.42 11.37
CA HIS A 112 9.90 7.18 10.67
C HIS A 112 10.80 6.38 11.63
N LYS A 113 10.18 5.66 12.53
CA LYS A 113 10.76 4.43 13.00
C LYS A 113 10.98 3.75 11.69
N THR A 114 12.18 3.86 11.17
CA THR A 114 12.68 3.10 10.07
C THR A 114 12.44 1.67 10.52
N TYR A 115 11.30 1.13 10.13
CA TYR A 115 11.15 -0.30 10.08
C TYR A 115 12.05 -0.66 8.92
N ASP A 116 13.34 -0.87 9.23
CA ASP A 116 14.39 -1.28 8.30
C ASP A 116 14.13 -2.67 7.70
N ARG A 117 12.92 -3.20 7.85
CA ARG A 117 12.52 -4.52 7.40
C ARG A 117 11.74 -4.42 6.10
N GLY A 118 12.39 -4.89 5.04
CA GLY A 118 11.82 -5.03 3.71
C GLY A 118 11.21 -6.43 3.47
N LEU A 119 10.86 -6.70 2.22
CA LEU A 119 10.24 -7.96 1.80
C LEU A 119 11.04 -9.20 2.22
N LEU A 120 12.37 -9.18 2.07
CA LEU A 120 13.22 -10.34 2.35
C LEU A 120 13.38 -10.65 3.85
N ASP A 121 13.01 -9.76 4.74
CA ASP A 121 12.96 -10.05 6.17
C ASP A 121 11.78 -10.97 6.54
N PHE A 122 10.77 -11.05 5.65
CA PHE A 122 9.55 -11.83 5.85
C PHE A 122 9.43 -12.97 4.81
N LEU A 123 9.73 -12.71 3.54
CA LEU A 123 9.75 -13.75 2.51
C LEU A 123 11.03 -14.59 2.61
N LYS A 124 11.01 -15.59 3.47
CA LYS A 124 12.12 -16.55 3.61
C LYS A 124 12.15 -17.53 2.44
N GLY A 125 13.31 -18.15 2.16
CA GLY A 125 13.40 -19.18 1.14
C GLY A 125 12.46 -20.37 1.38
N SER A 126 12.19 -20.72 2.64
CA SER A 126 11.21 -21.75 3.04
C SER A 126 9.75 -21.34 2.80
N HIS A 127 9.48 -20.06 2.59
CA HIS A 127 8.14 -19.54 2.29
C HIS A 127 7.84 -19.46 0.79
N ILE A 128 8.79 -19.88 -0.05
CA ILE A 128 8.63 -19.91 -1.50
C ILE A 128 8.36 -21.34 -1.95
N GLN A 129 7.37 -21.51 -2.80
CA GLN A 129 6.98 -22.81 -3.36
C GLN A 129 6.87 -22.72 -4.89
N CYS A 130 7.04 -23.86 -5.55
CA CYS A 130 6.86 -24.01 -7.00
C CYS A 130 5.93 -25.19 -7.26
N VAL A 131 4.85 -24.98 -7.99
CA VAL A 131 3.85 -26.00 -8.34
C VAL A 131 3.85 -26.22 -9.85
N ASN A 132 3.97 -27.48 -10.27
CA ASN A 132 4.05 -27.87 -11.67
C ASN A 132 2.75 -28.50 -12.21
N SER A 133 1.79 -28.79 -11.35
CA SER A 133 0.50 -29.39 -11.71
C SER A 133 -0.59 -28.35 -11.87
N GLN A 134 -1.57 -28.65 -12.70
CA GLN A 134 -2.79 -27.85 -12.78
C GLN A 134 -3.65 -28.09 -11.52
N ILE A 135 -4.10 -27.02 -10.89
CA ILE A 135 -4.90 -27.04 -9.66
C ILE A 135 -5.99 -25.98 -9.70
N SER A 136 -6.96 -26.08 -8.79
CA SER A 136 -7.99 -25.05 -8.60
C SER A 136 -7.40 -23.79 -7.93
N TRP A 137 -8.06 -22.66 -8.08
CA TRP A 137 -7.61 -21.42 -7.46
C TRP A 137 -7.70 -21.47 -5.92
N GLU A 138 -8.71 -22.17 -5.37
CA GLU A 138 -8.80 -22.40 -3.92
C GLU A 138 -7.61 -23.20 -3.39
N GLU A 139 -7.26 -24.27 -4.08
CA GLU A 139 -6.09 -25.08 -3.73
C GLU A 139 -4.79 -24.29 -3.87
N ALA A 140 -4.67 -23.44 -4.91
CA ALA A 140 -3.54 -22.56 -5.10
C ALA A 140 -3.38 -21.55 -3.94
N ILE A 141 -4.48 -20.99 -3.42
CA ILE A 141 -4.46 -20.14 -2.23
C ILE A 141 -4.00 -20.93 -1.00
N HIS A 142 -4.54 -22.14 -0.79
CA HIS A 142 -4.13 -22.99 0.34
C HIS A 142 -2.65 -23.33 0.28
N ILE A 143 -2.13 -23.79 -0.87
CA ILE A 143 -0.72 -24.11 -1.04
C ILE A 143 0.13 -22.85 -0.79
N SER A 144 -0.23 -21.72 -1.38
CA SER A 144 0.52 -20.48 -1.20
C SER A 144 0.57 -20.01 0.26
N ALA A 145 -0.49 -20.26 1.04
CA ALA A 145 -0.58 -19.90 2.44
C ALA A 145 0.06 -20.92 3.41
N GLN A 146 0.32 -22.16 2.95
CA GLN A 146 0.78 -23.25 3.80
C GLN A 146 2.03 -22.91 4.62
N PRO A 147 3.10 -22.28 4.06
CA PRO A 147 4.26 -21.90 4.87
C PRO A 147 3.93 -20.99 6.04
N LEU A 148 2.96 -20.10 5.90
CA LEU A 148 2.53 -19.19 6.96
C LEU A 148 1.67 -19.89 8.03
N LEU A 149 0.93 -20.92 7.62
CA LEU A 149 0.23 -21.81 8.56
C LEU A 149 1.22 -22.64 9.37
N ASP A 150 2.21 -23.23 8.73
CA ASP A 150 3.23 -24.06 9.36
C ASP A 150 4.09 -23.27 10.36
N ASP A 151 4.40 -22.02 10.04
CA ASP A 151 5.12 -21.08 10.92
C ASP A 151 4.22 -20.47 12.01
N GLY A 152 2.90 -20.70 11.96
CA GLY A 152 1.93 -20.10 12.87
C GLY A 152 1.77 -18.58 12.70
N SER A 153 2.12 -18.03 11.54
CA SER A 153 1.94 -16.60 11.23
C SER A 153 0.49 -16.24 11.00
N ILE A 154 -0.29 -17.22 10.50
CA ILE A 154 -1.74 -17.14 10.30
C ILE A 154 -2.44 -18.39 10.81
N SER A 155 -3.77 -18.29 10.99
CA SER A 155 -4.64 -19.43 11.25
C SER A 155 -5.39 -19.90 9.97
N ASN A 156 -6.02 -21.06 10.01
CA ASN A 156 -6.89 -21.53 8.93
C ASN A 156 -8.04 -20.57 8.63
N ASP A 157 -8.52 -19.82 9.61
CA ASP A 157 -9.58 -18.83 9.42
C ASP A 157 -9.14 -17.72 8.47
N TYR A 158 -7.85 -17.35 8.49
CA TYR A 158 -7.31 -16.36 7.56
C TYR A 158 -7.37 -16.84 6.11
N VAL A 159 -6.99 -18.10 5.85
CA VAL A 159 -7.06 -18.70 4.51
C VAL A 159 -8.51 -18.79 4.03
N ASN A 160 -9.42 -19.23 4.90
CA ASN A 160 -10.84 -19.29 4.60
C ASN A 160 -11.42 -17.90 4.30
N ALA A 161 -10.99 -16.87 5.03
CA ALA A 161 -11.41 -15.49 4.79
C ALA A 161 -10.92 -14.98 3.43
N ILE A 162 -9.67 -15.25 3.05
CA ILE A 162 -9.14 -14.93 1.72
C ILE A 162 -10.01 -15.57 0.61
N ILE A 163 -10.32 -16.86 0.74
CA ILE A 163 -11.12 -17.58 -0.25
C ILE A 163 -12.56 -17.01 -0.33
N ASN A 164 -13.17 -16.73 0.82
CA ASN A 164 -14.50 -16.13 0.88
C ASN A 164 -14.52 -14.71 0.30
N ASP A 165 -13.49 -13.91 0.58
CA ASP A 165 -13.34 -12.57 0.03
C ASP A 165 -13.23 -12.62 -1.50
N GLN A 166 -12.46 -13.56 -2.05
CA GLN A 166 -12.36 -13.74 -3.49
C GLN A 166 -13.69 -14.15 -4.13
N LYS A 167 -14.47 -15.04 -3.49
CA LYS A 167 -15.80 -15.44 -3.96
C LYS A 167 -16.79 -14.27 -3.99
N ASN A 168 -16.72 -13.41 -2.99
CA ASN A 168 -17.70 -12.34 -2.80
C ASN A 168 -17.34 -11.02 -3.47
N LYS A 169 -16.03 -10.68 -3.53
CA LYS A 169 -15.52 -9.37 -3.97
C LYS A 169 -14.83 -9.40 -5.34
N GLY A 170 -14.51 -10.58 -5.87
CA GLY A 170 -13.94 -10.74 -7.20
C GLY A 170 -12.48 -10.25 -7.32
N LEU A 171 -12.20 -9.44 -8.36
CA LEU A 171 -10.86 -9.06 -8.86
C LEU A 171 -9.92 -8.29 -7.93
N TYR A 172 -10.30 -7.98 -6.71
CA TYR A 172 -9.54 -7.05 -5.86
C TYR A 172 -8.13 -7.55 -5.48
N MET A 173 -7.86 -8.86 -5.60
CA MET A 173 -6.55 -9.44 -5.26
C MET A 173 -5.52 -9.39 -6.39
N PHE A 174 -5.92 -9.11 -7.63
CA PHE A 174 -4.97 -9.01 -8.74
C PHE A 174 -4.21 -7.69 -8.71
N LEU A 175 -2.90 -7.74 -8.47
CA LEU A 175 -2.01 -6.56 -8.57
C LEU A 175 -1.62 -6.26 -10.00
N ALA A 176 -1.46 -7.30 -10.82
CA ALA A 176 -1.11 -7.22 -12.24
C ALA A 176 -1.59 -8.49 -12.95
N ASP A 177 -1.47 -8.53 -14.28
CA ASP A 177 -1.66 -9.77 -15.04
C ASP A 177 -0.74 -10.86 -14.49
N ASP A 178 -1.28 -12.04 -14.27
CA ASP A 178 -0.58 -13.21 -13.71
C ASP A 178 -0.12 -13.09 -12.25
N LEU A 179 -0.45 -12.02 -11.54
CA LEU A 179 -0.02 -11.78 -10.16
C LEU A 179 -1.17 -11.52 -9.21
N VAL A 180 -1.30 -12.34 -8.20
CA VAL A 180 -2.27 -12.19 -7.10
C VAL A 180 -1.54 -11.84 -5.79
N LEU A 181 -2.05 -10.86 -5.05
CA LEU A 181 -1.72 -10.61 -3.64
C LEU A 181 -2.91 -10.98 -2.77
N ALA A 182 -2.86 -12.20 -2.26
CA ALA A 182 -3.90 -12.74 -1.38
C ALA A 182 -3.73 -12.19 0.04
N HIS A 183 -4.74 -11.50 0.54
CA HIS A 183 -4.78 -10.94 1.89
C HIS A 183 -6.21 -10.80 2.37
N SER A 184 -6.38 -10.69 3.68
CA SER A 184 -7.67 -10.43 4.32
C SER A 184 -7.49 -9.55 5.57
N ALA A 185 -8.57 -9.27 6.30
CA ALA A 185 -8.52 -8.44 7.48
C ALA A 185 -7.73 -9.11 8.62
N ILE A 186 -7.11 -8.29 9.47
CA ILE A 186 -6.25 -8.73 10.59
C ILE A 186 -7.02 -9.66 11.54
N GLU A 187 -8.29 -9.33 11.79
CA GLU A 187 -9.19 -10.04 12.71
C GLU A 187 -9.48 -11.47 12.27
N ASN A 188 -9.19 -11.80 11.02
CA ASN A 188 -9.43 -13.11 10.43
C ASN A 188 -8.35 -14.14 10.76
N GLY A 189 -7.45 -13.86 11.70
CA GLY A 189 -6.49 -14.85 12.18
C GLY A 189 -5.03 -14.58 11.81
N VAL A 190 -4.63 -13.31 11.76
CA VAL A 190 -3.22 -12.89 11.66
C VAL A 190 -2.59 -12.89 13.05
N ASN A 191 -1.44 -13.55 13.19
CA ASN A 191 -0.66 -13.59 14.43
C ASN A 191 0.58 -12.68 14.36
N ARG A 192 1.17 -12.51 13.18
CA ARG A 192 2.32 -11.63 12.94
C ARG A 192 2.45 -11.27 11.47
N LEU A 193 3.21 -10.21 11.18
CA LEU A 193 3.57 -9.85 9.82
C LEU A 193 4.46 -10.92 9.21
N ASP A 194 4.04 -11.47 8.07
CA ASP A 194 4.82 -12.44 7.32
C ASP A 194 4.37 -12.50 5.85
N VAL A 195 5.18 -13.12 4.98
CA VAL A 195 4.92 -13.26 3.54
C VAL A 195 5.27 -14.65 3.06
N SER A 196 4.42 -15.20 2.21
CA SER A 196 4.76 -16.39 1.41
C SER A 196 4.47 -16.16 -0.07
N MET A 197 5.05 -17.01 -0.92
CA MET A 197 4.95 -16.92 -2.37
C MET A 197 4.87 -18.31 -2.98
N CYS A 198 4.01 -18.46 -3.97
CA CYS A 198 3.98 -19.65 -4.80
C CYS A 198 4.00 -19.27 -6.28
N THR A 199 4.80 -19.98 -7.08
CA THR A 199 4.79 -19.90 -8.54
C THR A 199 4.15 -21.15 -9.14
N PHE A 200 3.39 -20.94 -10.21
CA PHE A 200 2.65 -22.00 -10.90
C PHE A 200 3.11 -22.07 -12.35
N LYS A 201 3.56 -23.24 -12.77
CA LYS A 201 3.98 -23.48 -14.15
C LYS A 201 2.81 -23.44 -15.10
N GLU A 202 1.70 -24.07 -14.71
CA GLU A 202 0.44 -23.97 -15.40
C GLU A 202 -0.38 -22.82 -14.78
N PRO A 203 -0.85 -21.86 -15.60
CA PRO A 203 -1.64 -20.72 -15.07
C PRO A 203 -2.89 -21.21 -14.33
N VAL A 204 -3.10 -20.70 -13.13
CA VAL A 204 -4.25 -21.02 -12.29
C VAL A 204 -5.43 -20.15 -12.69
N PRO A 205 -6.55 -20.72 -13.17
CA PRO A 205 -7.71 -19.94 -13.57
C PRO A 205 -8.52 -19.49 -12.34
N PHE A 206 -8.84 -18.21 -12.29
CA PHE A 206 -9.71 -17.60 -11.27
C PHE A 206 -11.12 -17.36 -11.79
N LEU A 207 -12.09 -17.13 -10.88
CA LEU A 207 -13.53 -17.05 -11.15
C LEU A 207 -13.94 -16.00 -12.20
N ASN A 208 -13.11 -15.01 -12.46
CA ASN A 208 -13.37 -13.87 -13.33
C ASN A 208 -12.73 -13.99 -14.73
N GLY A 209 -12.22 -15.17 -15.05
CA GLY A 209 -11.54 -15.43 -16.33
C GLY A 209 -10.08 -14.94 -16.38
N GLN A 210 -9.54 -14.39 -15.28
CA GLN A 210 -8.12 -14.11 -15.16
C GLN A 210 -7.35 -15.35 -14.72
N ASN A 211 -6.05 -15.36 -15.04
CA ASN A 211 -5.15 -16.42 -14.64
C ASN A 211 -4.05 -15.85 -13.74
N ALA A 212 -3.54 -16.66 -12.82
CA ALA A 212 -2.38 -16.32 -11.99
C ALA A 212 -1.26 -17.34 -12.18
N ARG A 213 -0.04 -16.84 -12.33
CA ARG A 213 1.20 -17.66 -12.30
C ARG A 213 1.99 -17.42 -11.02
N ILE A 214 1.68 -16.36 -10.30
CA ILE A 214 2.31 -16.02 -9.01
C ILE A 214 1.21 -15.64 -8.04
N ILE A 215 1.22 -16.24 -6.85
CA ILE A 215 0.39 -15.88 -5.72
C ILE A 215 1.32 -15.53 -4.55
N LEU A 216 1.20 -14.30 -4.08
CA LEU A 216 1.78 -13.83 -2.82
C LEU A 216 0.70 -13.86 -1.76
N VAL A 217 1.01 -14.33 -0.55
CA VAL A 217 0.14 -14.21 0.61
C VAL A 217 0.81 -13.27 1.60
N LEU A 218 0.14 -12.19 1.94
CA LEU A 218 0.60 -11.21 2.92
C LEU A 218 -0.32 -11.25 4.13
N CYS A 219 0.23 -11.43 5.30
CA CYS A 219 -0.45 -11.20 6.56
C CYS A 219 0.23 -10.07 7.32
N ALA A 220 -0.54 -9.11 7.82
CA ALA A 220 -0.02 -7.94 8.54
C ALA A 220 -0.77 -7.75 9.86
N GLU A 221 -0.05 -7.63 10.96
CA GLU A 221 -0.60 -7.44 12.31
C GLU A 221 -1.05 -6.00 12.58
N ASP A 222 -0.64 -5.04 11.74
CA ASP A 222 -1.04 -3.65 11.82
C ASP A 222 -1.09 -2.99 10.43
N LYS A 223 -1.60 -1.76 10.39
CA LYS A 223 -1.84 -1.02 9.15
C LYS A 223 -0.61 -0.30 8.59
N THR A 224 0.55 -0.36 9.23
CA THR A 224 1.70 0.48 8.89
C THR A 224 3.00 -0.29 8.64
N LYS A 225 3.26 -1.36 9.39
CA LYS A 225 4.52 -2.11 9.32
C LYS A 225 4.77 -2.79 7.97
N HIS A 226 3.71 -3.13 7.25
CA HIS A 226 3.80 -3.82 5.96
C HIS A 226 4.03 -2.89 4.76
N ILE A 227 4.06 -1.56 4.94
CA ILE A 227 4.19 -0.60 3.83
C ILE A 227 5.50 -0.80 3.05
N HIS A 228 6.62 -1.03 3.75
CA HIS A 228 7.90 -1.29 3.10
C HIS A 228 7.89 -2.61 2.31
N VAL A 229 7.27 -3.64 2.87
CA VAL A 229 7.07 -4.94 2.19
C VAL A 229 6.27 -4.76 0.90
N LEU A 230 5.19 -3.98 0.94
CA LEU A 230 4.39 -3.66 -0.25
C LEU A 230 5.18 -2.85 -1.29
N ASN A 231 6.00 -1.89 -0.85
CA ASN A 231 6.84 -1.11 -1.76
C ASN A 231 7.86 -2.00 -2.48
N ASP A 232 8.53 -2.89 -1.77
CA ASP A 232 9.46 -3.85 -2.36
C ASP A 232 8.75 -4.76 -3.36
N MET A 233 7.57 -5.28 -3.00
CA MET A 233 6.73 -6.08 -3.90
C MET A 233 6.40 -5.30 -5.18
N LEU A 234 5.97 -4.04 -5.05
CA LEU A 234 5.63 -3.20 -6.20
C LEU A 234 6.84 -2.94 -7.09
N ASN A 235 8.01 -2.64 -6.51
CA ASN A 235 9.25 -2.41 -7.26
C ASN A 235 9.64 -3.64 -8.09
N ILE A 236 9.52 -4.85 -7.52
CA ILE A 236 9.87 -6.10 -8.19
C ILE A 236 8.82 -6.46 -9.25
N PHE A 237 7.54 -6.39 -8.90
CA PHE A 237 6.45 -6.91 -9.72
C PHE A 237 5.75 -5.86 -10.60
N SER A 238 6.20 -4.60 -10.61
CA SER A 238 5.62 -3.53 -11.46
C SER A 238 5.84 -3.79 -12.96
N LYS A 239 6.83 -4.61 -13.32
CA LYS A 239 7.19 -4.89 -14.72
C LYS A 239 6.74 -6.29 -15.10
N LYS A 240 5.96 -6.42 -16.18
CA LYS A 240 5.55 -7.72 -16.73
C LYS A 240 6.74 -8.67 -16.95
N LYS A 241 7.88 -8.13 -17.42
CA LYS A 241 9.11 -8.91 -17.61
C LYS A 241 9.60 -9.59 -16.32
N SER A 242 9.50 -8.92 -15.18
CA SER A 242 9.90 -9.50 -13.89
C SER A 242 8.96 -10.64 -13.48
N ILE A 243 7.65 -10.47 -13.69
CA ILE A 243 6.64 -11.51 -13.43
C ILE A 243 6.94 -12.74 -14.30
N ASP A 244 7.16 -12.54 -15.61
CA ASP A 244 7.46 -13.61 -16.56
C ASP A 244 8.76 -14.36 -16.21
N GLN A 245 9.79 -13.63 -15.79
CA GLN A 245 11.06 -14.22 -15.37
C GLN A 245 10.89 -15.05 -14.09
N ILE A 246 10.26 -14.51 -13.05
CA ILE A 246 10.03 -15.22 -11.79
C ILE A 246 9.17 -16.47 -12.02
N ALA A 247 8.08 -16.35 -12.80
CA ALA A 247 7.20 -17.47 -13.11
C ALA A 247 7.88 -18.58 -13.94
N SER A 248 9.00 -18.28 -14.60
CA SER A 248 9.79 -19.26 -15.36
C SER A 248 10.83 -20.01 -14.53
N LEU A 249 11.12 -19.54 -13.31
CA LEU A 249 12.07 -20.19 -12.41
C LEU A 249 11.47 -21.46 -11.81
N ASN A 250 12.33 -22.47 -11.57
CA ASN A 250 11.87 -23.80 -11.17
C ASN A 250 12.18 -24.16 -9.72
N SER A 251 12.86 -23.29 -9.00
CA SER A 251 13.21 -23.56 -7.60
C SER A 251 13.04 -22.34 -6.69
N PRO A 252 12.67 -22.56 -5.41
CA PRO A 252 12.61 -21.50 -4.41
C PRO A 252 13.90 -20.70 -4.27
N ALA A 253 15.06 -21.37 -4.38
CA ALA A 253 16.36 -20.71 -4.26
C ALA A 253 16.66 -19.76 -5.43
N GLU A 254 16.27 -20.11 -6.65
CA GLU A 254 16.41 -19.23 -7.81
C GLU A 254 15.49 -18.02 -7.70
N ILE A 255 14.25 -18.23 -7.26
CA ILE A 255 13.27 -17.16 -7.03
C ILE A 255 13.78 -16.20 -5.96
N TYR A 256 14.20 -16.71 -4.82
CA TYR A 256 14.76 -15.91 -3.74
C TYR A 256 15.97 -15.08 -4.21
N SER A 257 16.91 -15.71 -4.91
CA SER A 257 18.09 -15.05 -5.46
C SER A 257 17.75 -13.98 -6.50
N TYR A 258 16.71 -14.20 -7.31
CA TYR A 258 16.23 -13.20 -8.25
C TYR A 258 15.68 -11.97 -7.50
N ILE A 259 14.83 -12.19 -6.50
CA ILE A 259 14.24 -11.12 -5.68
C ILE A 259 15.33 -10.33 -4.96
N ASP A 260 16.29 -10.99 -4.28
CA ASP A 260 17.39 -10.35 -3.57
C ASP A 260 18.25 -9.44 -4.46
N LYS A 261 18.46 -9.84 -5.73
CA LYS A 261 19.23 -9.04 -6.69
C LYS A 261 18.47 -7.83 -7.23
N HIS A 262 17.14 -7.83 -7.18
CA HIS A 262 16.31 -6.80 -7.80
C HIS A 262 15.58 -5.90 -6.79
N ILE A 263 15.68 -6.19 -5.49
CA ILE A 263 15.31 -5.25 -4.44
C ILE A 263 16.33 -4.10 -4.47
N GLU A 264 15.86 -2.89 -4.67
CA GLU A 264 16.66 -1.68 -4.51
C GLU A 264 17.10 -1.56 -3.04
N LYS A 265 18.42 -1.57 -2.82
CA LYS A 265 19.04 -1.41 -1.49
C LYS A 265 19.15 0.04 -1.11
#